data_51bb3ed8a9cdc71c478f6abd12c049e5
#
_entry.id   51bb3ed8a9cdc71c478f6abd12c049e5
#
_cell.length_a   1.000
_cell.length_b   1.000
_cell.length_c   1.000
_cell.angle_alpha   90.00
_cell.angle_beta   90.00
_cell.angle_gamma   90.00
#
_symmetry.space_group_name_H-M   'P 1'
#
loop_
_entity.id
_entity.type
_entity.pdbx_description
1 polymer ?
#
loop_
_entity_poly.entity_id
_entity_poly.type
_entity_poly.pdbx_seq_one_letter_code
_entity_poly.pdbx_strand_id
1 'polypeptide(L)'
;MRELRPWLQLILRRRGRLVVGGALLLATLISGIALLALSGWFLTETALVGLLFAAGVQAYINLYVPGSGIRFFAVSRTVSRYLERLYNHNTVLSLLTDIRVALFNRLAQAGKRQRGDKTGAQWLSRLTADVDALDTLYLRLIAPTALAALVTLMIVGLAWLLFSGTIALILLGILATAFGLATWGLYVRTRALSGQLNERQEQLRGQVIEPLEGFAELTAAGRT
;
A
#
# COMPACT_ATOMS: atom_id res chain seq x y z
N MET A 1 3.77 -7.16 21.03
CA MET A 1 4.97 -7.01 20.18
C MET A 1 5.84 -8.27 20.05
N ARG A 2 5.85 -9.21 21.00
CA ARG A 2 6.60 -10.50 20.89
C ARG A 2 6.03 -11.45 19.82
N GLU A 3 4.74 -11.41 19.58
CA GLU A 3 4.05 -12.26 18.59
C GLU A 3 4.35 -11.88 17.12
N LEU A 4 4.73 -10.62 16.85
CA LEU A 4 5.02 -10.14 15.50
C LEU A 4 6.47 -10.41 15.04
N ARG A 5 7.37 -10.74 15.95
CA ARG A 5 8.79 -11.02 15.63
C ARG A 5 9.01 -12.12 14.59
N PRO A 6 8.35 -13.30 14.67
CA PRO A 6 8.57 -14.35 13.69
C PRO A 6 8.10 -13.95 12.28
N TRP A 7 7.04 -13.13 12.19
CA TRP A 7 6.50 -12.62 10.93
C TRP A 7 7.41 -11.56 10.30
N LEU A 8 7.94 -10.66 11.10
CA LEU A 8 8.94 -9.69 10.68
C LEU A 8 10.22 -10.36 10.18
N GLN A 9 10.65 -11.44 10.79
CA GLN A 9 11.81 -12.21 10.35
C GLN A 9 11.59 -12.89 8.99
N LEU A 10 10.38 -13.39 8.71
CA LEU A 10 10.01 -13.96 7.41
C LEU A 10 10.04 -12.90 6.30
N ILE A 11 9.52 -11.72 6.57
CA ILE A 11 9.55 -10.56 5.66
C ILE A 11 11.01 -10.12 5.40
N LEU A 12 11.81 -10.00 6.46
CA LEU A 12 13.21 -9.60 6.40
C LEU A 12 14.12 -10.63 5.71
N ARG A 13 13.73 -11.89 5.63
CA ARG A 13 14.46 -12.94 4.91
C ARG A 13 14.54 -12.67 3.40
N ARG A 14 13.60 -11.91 2.86
CA ARG A 14 13.56 -11.52 1.43
C ARG A 14 14.02 -10.07 1.19
N ARG A 15 14.99 -9.57 1.97
CA ARG A 15 15.52 -8.19 1.90
C ARG A 15 15.82 -7.72 0.48
N GLY A 16 16.44 -8.58 -0.35
CA GLY A 16 16.77 -8.22 -1.73
C GLY A 16 15.54 -7.86 -2.57
N ARG A 17 14.44 -8.59 -2.41
CA ARG A 17 13.19 -8.28 -3.13
C ARG A 17 12.55 -6.98 -2.64
N LEU A 18 12.58 -6.71 -1.33
CA LEU A 18 12.06 -5.46 -0.77
C LEU A 18 12.88 -4.26 -1.23
N VAL A 19 14.20 -4.39 -1.29
CA VAL A 19 15.10 -3.33 -1.77
C VAL A 19 14.86 -3.02 -3.25
N VAL A 20 14.74 -4.03 -4.10
CA VAL A 20 14.45 -3.83 -5.54
C VAL A 20 13.06 -3.20 -5.73
N GLY A 21 12.04 -3.68 -5.03
CA GLY A 21 10.70 -3.08 -5.07
C GLY A 21 10.71 -1.61 -4.61
N GLY A 22 11.42 -1.31 -3.52
CA GLY A 22 11.63 0.05 -3.03
C GLY A 22 12.39 0.94 -4.01
N ALA A 23 13.44 0.43 -4.67
CA ALA A 23 14.21 1.16 -5.66
C ALA A 23 13.37 1.50 -6.91
N LEU A 24 12.57 0.57 -7.41
CA LEU A 24 11.64 0.81 -8.53
C LEU A 24 10.58 1.87 -8.18
N LEU A 25 10.11 1.84 -6.96
CA LEU A 25 9.17 2.81 -6.44
C LEU A 25 9.80 4.20 -6.33
N LEU A 26 11.03 4.30 -5.79
CA LEU A 26 11.81 5.55 -5.79
C LEU A 26 12.02 6.07 -7.21
N ALA A 27 12.38 5.21 -8.17
CA ALA A 27 12.55 5.59 -9.55
C ALA A 27 11.26 6.16 -10.17
N THR A 28 10.10 5.56 -9.86
CA THR A 28 8.77 6.06 -10.28
C THR A 28 8.50 7.45 -9.69
N LEU A 29 8.81 7.67 -8.42
CA LEU A 29 8.60 8.94 -7.73
C LEU A 29 9.53 10.03 -8.26
N ILE A 30 10.82 9.74 -8.37
CA ILE A 30 11.82 10.68 -8.90
C ILE A 30 11.43 11.10 -10.32
N SER A 31 11.08 10.14 -11.17
CA SER A 31 10.61 10.44 -12.53
C SER A 31 9.34 11.30 -12.56
N GLY A 32 8.41 11.06 -11.63
CA GLY A 32 7.19 11.86 -11.49
C GLY A 32 7.46 13.28 -11.04
N ILE A 33 8.31 13.47 -10.04
CA ILE A 33 8.70 14.81 -9.55
C ILE A 33 9.50 15.57 -10.62
N ALA A 34 10.45 14.89 -11.26
CA ALA A 34 11.25 15.49 -12.34
C ALA A 34 10.37 15.93 -13.51
N LEU A 35 9.36 15.12 -13.88
CA LEU A 35 8.39 15.47 -14.91
C LEU A 35 7.60 16.74 -14.55
N LEU A 36 7.10 16.82 -13.31
CA LEU A 36 6.35 17.99 -12.83
C LEU A 36 7.24 19.23 -12.78
N ALA A 37 8.44 19.09 -12.23
CA ALA A 37 9.41 20.20 -12.11
C ALA A 37 9.81 20.73 -13.50
N LEU A 38 10.13 19.84 -14.43
CA LEU A 38 10.53 20.22 -15.78
C LEU A 38 9.38 20.84 -16.57
N SER A 39 8.16 20.30 -16.42
CA SER A 39 6.96 20.88 -17.04
C SER A 39 6.62 22.25 -16.46
N GLY A 40 6.72 22.42 -15.14
CA GLY A 40 6.50 23.70 -14.47
C GLY A 40 7.54 24.75 -14.88
N TRP A 41 8.81 24.35 -14.91
CA TRP A 41 9.90 25.24 -15.41
C TRP A 41 9.65 25.66 -16.86
N PHE A 42 9.30 24.72 -17.74
CA PHE A 42 9.03 25.00 -19.16
C PHE A 42 7.84 25.96 -19.34
N LEU A 43 6.77 25.81 -18.57
CA LEU A 43 5.62 26.72 -18.57
C LEU A 43 6.03 28.15 -18.14
N THR A 44 6.85 28.24 -17.09
CA THR A 44 7.32 29.54 -16.58
C THR A 44 8.22 30.25 -17.58
N GLU A 45 9.14 29.51 -18.19
CA GLU A 45 10.05 30.02 -19.22
C GLU A 45 9.28 30.52 -20.45
N THR A 46 8.30 29.72 -20.93
CA THR A 46 7.45 30.15 -22.06
C THR A 46 6.62 31.39 -21.74
N ALA A 47 6.11 31.53 -20.54
CA ALA A 47 5.38 32.71 -20.10
C ALA A 47 6.27 33.95 -20.06
N LEU A 48 7.49 33.83 -19.50
CA LEU A 48 8.48 34.92 -19.44
C LEU A 48 8.87 35.41 -20.84
N VAL A 49 9.17 34.48 -21.73
CA VAL A 49 9.53 34.83 -23.13
C VAL A 49 8.35 35.46 -23.86
N GLY A 50 7.12 34.98 -23.62
CA GLY A 50 5.93 35.63 -24.18
C GLY A 50 5.76 37.07 -23.71
N LEU A 51 6.05 37.38 -22.45
CA LEU A 51 6.03 38.73 -21.89
C LEU A 51 7.12 39.61 -22.52
N LEU A 52 8.34 39.08 -22.73
CA LEU A 52 9.42 39.79 -23.37
C LEU A 52 9.09 40.12 -24.85
N PHE A 53 8.48 39.21 -25.57
CA PHE A 53 7.98 39.47 -26.93
C PHE A 53 6.92 40.58 -26.95
N ALA A 54 5.99 40.55 -26.01
CA ALA A 54 4.97 41.60 -25.89
C ALA A 54 5.58 42.97 -25.56
N ALA A 55 6.73 43.02 -24.89
CA ALA A 55 7.51 44.22 -24.59
C ALA A 55 8.45 44.64 -25.75
N GLY A 56 8.41 43.94 -26.88
CA GLY A 56 9.27 44.27 -28.04
C GLY A 56 10.72 43.76 -27.93
N VAL A 57 11.00 42.90 -26.94
CA VAL A 57 12.34 42.32 -26.73
C VAL A 57 12.43 40.96 -27.43
N GLN A 58 13.47 40.78 -28.26
CA GLN A 58 13.70 39.46 -28.86
C GLN A 58 14.29 38.50 -27.85
N ALA A 59 13.57 37.39 -27.58
CA ALA A 59 13.99 36.32 -26.70
C ALA A 59 13.84 34.97 -27.43
N TYR A 60 14.70 34.02 -27.09
CA TYR A 60 14.70 32.69 -27.69
C TYR A 60 14.45 31.63 -26.66
N ILE A 61 13.58 30.67 -26.98
CA ILE A 61 13.34 29.47 -26.16
C ILE A 61 13.98 28.26 -26.83
N ASN A 62 14.72 27.49 -26.04
CA ASN A 62 15.17 26.18 -26.48
C ASN A 62 14.08 25.13 -26.14
N LEU A 63 13.28 24.78 -27.13
CA LEU A 63 12.18 23.80 -26.98
C LEU A 63 12.66 22.33 -26.97
N TYR A 64 13.89 22.11 -27.43
CA TYR A 64 14.41 20.75 -27.63
C TYR A 64 14.76 20.07 -26.32
N VAL A 65 15.44 20.78 -25.42
CA VAL A 65 15.88 20.23 -24.13
C VAL A 65 14.69 19.88 -23.22
N PRO A 66 13.73 20.77 -22.94
CA PRO A 66 12.58 20.43 -22.10
C PRO A 66 11.67 19.38 -22.78
N GLY A 67 11.48 19.44 -24.08
CA GLY A 67 10.65 18.47 -24.80
C GLY A 67 11.20 17.03 -24.74
N SER A 68 12.51 16.86 -24.91
CA SER A 68 13.15 15.54 -24.78
C SER A 68 13.17 15.06 -23.33
N GLY A 69 13.43 15.94 -22.36
CA GLY A 69 13.41 15.62 -20.94
C GLY A 69 12.03 15.18 -20.45
N ILE A 70 10.97 15.89 -20.84
CA ILE A 70 9.58 15.53 -20.51
C ILE A 70 9.25 14.13 -21.04
N ARG A 71 9.61 13.83 -22.30
CA ARG A 71 9.39 12.50 -22.89
C ARG A 71 10.15 11.42 -22.13
N PHE A 72 11.42 11.67 -21.82
CA PHE A 72 12.25 10.73 -21.06
C PHE A 72 11.66 10.41 -19.71
N PHE A 73 11.28 11.41 -18.91
CA PHE A 73 10.70 11.19 -17.59
C PHE A 73 9.30 10.59 -17.63
N ALA A 74 8.50 10.91 -18.65
CA ALA A 74 7.18 10.29 -18.84
C ALA A 74 7.31 8.78 -19.12
N VAL A 75 8.20 8.39 -20.04
CA VAL A 75 8.45 6.97 -20.34
C VAL A 75 9.07 6.26 -19.14
N SER A 76 10.10 6.85 -18.52
CA SER A 76 10.77 6.31 -17.34
C SER A 76 9.77 6.06 -16.20
N ARG A 77 8.89 7.01 -15.90
CA ARG A 77 7.83 6.87 -14.90
C ARG A 77 6.89 5.71 -15.22
N THR A 78 6.46 5.59 -16.47
CA THR A 78 5.53 4.53 -16.90
C THR A 78 6.17 3.16 -16.80
N VAL A 79 7.39 3.01 -17.30
CA VAL A 79 8.14 1.75 -17.24
C VAL A 79 8.46 1.35 -15.81
N SER A 80 8.98 2.28 -15.01
CA SER A 80 9.31 2.03 -13.60
C SER A 80 8.06 1.62 -12.80
N ARG A 81 6.92 2.28 -13.03
CA ARG A 81 5.66 1.94 -12.37
C ARG A 81 5.12 0.57 -12.77
N TYR A 82 5.27 0.20 -14.03
CA TYR A 82 4.87 -1.12 -14.51
C TYR A 82 5.73 -2.21 -13.87
N LEU A 83 7.05 -2.03 -13.89
CA LEU A 83 8.00 -2.98 -13.28
C LEU A 83 7.81 -3.08 -11.76
N GLU A 84 7.62 -1.95 -11.10
CA GLU A 84 7.32 -1.88 -9.66
C GLU A 84 6.07 -2.69 -9.32
N ARG A 85 4.97 -2.47 -10.04
CA ARG A 85 3.72 -3.18 -9.79
C ARG A 85 3.86 -4.69 -10.02
N LEU A 86 4.51 -5.10 -11.11
CA LEU A 86 4.74 -6.49 -11.43
C LEU A 86 5.63 -7.17 -10.38
N TYR A 87 6.71 -6.52 -9.99
CA TYR A 87 7.67 -7.05 -9.04
C TYR A 87 7.11 -7.15 -7.62
N ASN A 88 6.43 -6.11 -7.15
CA ASN A 88 5.80 -6.09 -5.84
C ASN A 88 4.66 -7.10 -5.75
N HIS A 89 3.83 -7.22 -6.78
CA HIS A 89 2.76 -8.22 -6.82
C HIS A 89 3.30 -9.65 -6.70
N ASN A 90 4.34 -9.99 -7.48
CA ASN A 90 4.99 -11.30 -7.40
C ASN A 90 5.63 -11.55 -6.02
N THR A 91 6.21 -10.51 -5.41
CA THR A 91 6.83 -10.61 -4.08
C THR A 91 5.78 -10.91 -3.02
N VAL A 92 4.63 -10.24 -3.08
CA VAL A 92 3.51 -10.45 -2.16
C VAL A 92 2.92 -11.85 -2.31
N LEU A 93 2.62 -12.31 -3.52
CA LEU A 93 2.11 -13.65 -3.75
C LEU A 93 3.08 -14.73 -3.23
N SER A 94 4.39 -14.55 -3.45
CA SER A 94 5.40 -15.46 -2.91
C SER A 94 5.44 -15.46 -1.38
N LEU A 95 5.28 -14.29 -0.75
CA LEU A 95 5.24 -14.17 0.71
C LEU A 95 4.00 -14.87 1.30
N LEU A 96 2.84 -14.68 0.68
CA LEU A 96 1.60 -15.35 1.08
C LEU A 96 1.72 -16.87 0.99
N THR A 97 2.34 -17.38 -0.07
CA THR A 97 2.61 -18.81 -0.21
C THR A 97 3.50 -19.32 0.91
N ASP A 98 4.59 -18.61 1.23
CA ASP A 98 5.49 -19.00 2.32
C ASP A 98 4.76 -19.00 3.67
N ILE A 99 3.89 -18.02 3.92
CA ILE A 99 3.09 -17.92 5.14
C ILE A 99 2.10 -19.09 5.23
N ARG A 100 1.38 -19.40 4.14
CA ARG A 100 0.43 -20.53 4.10
C ARG A 100 1.13 -21.85 4.38
N VAL A 101 2.26 -22.11 3.74
CA VAL A 101 3.06 -23.33 3.95
C VAL A 101 3.58 -23.41 5.39
N ALA A 102 4.10 -22.31 5.95
CA ALA A 102 4.60 -22.28 7.32
C ALA A 102 3.50 -22.56 8.35
N LEU A 103 2.31 -21.98 8.14
CA LEU A 103 1.15 -22.21 9.00
C LEU A 103 0.64 -23.66 8.89
N PHE A 104 0.52 -24.17 7.67
CA PHE A 104 0.10 -25.55 7.45
C PHE A 104 1.05 -26.54 8.14
N ASN A 105 2.36 -26.37 7.98
CA ASN A 105 3.35 -27.24 8.61
C ASN A 105 3.28 -27.19 10.14
N ARG A 106 3.07 -26.01 10.73
CA ARG A 106 2.89 -25.88 12.18
C ARG A 106 1.63 -26.60 12.67
N LEU A 107 0.54 -26.48 11.92
CA LEU A 107 -0.72 -27.18 12.25
C LEU A 107 -0.63 -28.69 12.07
N ALA A 108 0.05 -29.15 11.03
CA ALA A 108 0.27 -30.57 10.79
C ALA A 108 1.08 -31.21 11.91
N GLN A 109 2.04 -30.45 12.48
CA GLN A 109 2.87 -30.87 13.61
C GLN A 109 2.18 -30.70 14.98
N ALA A 110 1.12 -29.87 15.06
CA ALA A 110 0.37 -29.67 16.30
C ALA A 110 -0.41 -30.94 16.65
N GLY A 111 -0.11 -31.52 17.82
CA GLY A 111 -0.77 -32.73 18.32
C GLY A 111 -2.27 -32.51 18.59
N LYS A 112 -3.01 -33.62 18.69
CA LYS A 112 -4.47 -33.64 18.93
C LYS A 112 -4.91 -32.77 20.13
N ARG A 113 -4.05 -32.67 21.15
CA ARG A 113 -4.26 -31.88 22.37
C ARG A 113 -4.29 -30.35 22.12
N GLN A 114 -3.58 -29.87 21.08
CA GLN A 114 -3.54 -28.46 20.70
C GLN A 114 -4.64 -28.07 19.70
N ARG A 115 -5.23 -29.06 19.01
CA ARG A 115 -6.30 -28.81 18.01
C ARG A 115 -7.67 -28.59 18.66
N GLY A 116 -7.86 -28.98 19.91
CA GLY A 116 -9.18 -28.95 20.57
C GLY A 116 -10.22 -29.78 19.83
N ASP A 117 -11.50 -29.54 20.10
CA ASP A 117 -12.64 -30.25 19.50
C ASP A 117 -12.96 -29.84 18.04
N LYS A 118 -12.16 -28.96 17.42
CA LYS A 118 -12.43 -28.44 16.08
C LYS A 118 -12.02 -29.44 15.01
N THR A 119 -12.89 -29.59 14.01
CA THR A 119 -12.62 -30.44 12.83
C THR A 119 -11.51 -29.85 11.96
N GLY A 120 -10.82 -30.70 11.17
CA GLY A 120 -9.77 -30.25 10.26
C GLY A 120 -10.25 -29.19 9.25
N ALA A 121 -11.51 -29.29 8.79
CA ALA A 121 -12.12 -28.33 7.88
C ALA A 121 -12.31 -26.94 8.51
N GLN A 122 -12.74 -26.88 9.77
CA GLN A 122 -12.89 -25.62 10.52
C GLN A 122 -11.54 -24.93 10.76
N TRP A 123 -10.50 -25.70 11.05
CA TRP A 123 -9.14 -25.19 11.16
C TRP A 123 -8.61 -24.64 9.85
N LEU A 124 -8.84 -25.34 8.75
CA LEU A 124 -8.40 -24.91 7.42
C LEU A 124 -9.10 -23.62 6.98
N SER A 125 -10.42 -23.52 7.20
CA SER A 125 -11.21 -22.32 6.92
C SER A 125 -10.73 -21.11 7.71
N ARG A 126 -10.48 -21.31 9.03
CA ARG A 126 -9.96 -20.24 9.87
C ARG A 126 -8.56 -19.79 9.46
N LEU A 127 -7.70 -20.72 9.09
CA LEU A 127 -6.36 -20.45 8.59
C LEU A 127 -6.37 -19.63 7.31
N THR A 128 -7.27 -19.96 6.39
CA THR A 128 -7.43 -19.18 5.15
C THR A 128 -7.89 -17.77 5.44
N ALA A 129 -8.89 -17.60 6.31
CA ALA A 129 -9.38 -16.28 6.72
C ALA A 129 -8.31 -15.44 7.44
N ASP A 130 -7.52 -16.05 8.32
CA ASP A 130 -6.46 -15.35 9.05
C ASP A 130 -5.31 -14.92 8.11
N VAL A 131 -4.98 -15.73 7.09
CA VAL A 131 -3.98 -15.38 6.06
C VAL A 131 -4.49 -14.25 5.17
N ASP A 132 -5.75 -14.29 4.75
CA ASP A 132 -6.35 -13.24 3.92
C ASP A 132 -6.48 -11.91 4.72
N ALA A 133 -6.71 -11.98 6.04
CA ALA A 133 -6.67 -10.82 6.92
C ALA A 133 -5.25 -10.22 7.02
N LEU A 134 -4.21 -11.05 7.12
CA LEU A 134 -2.81 -10.61 7.13
C LEU A 134 -2.39 -9.99 5.79
N ASP A 135 -2.85 -10.54 4.67
CA ASP A 135 -2.64 -9.98 3.33
C ASP A 135 -3.23 -8.58 3.24
N THR A 136 -4.48 -8.45 3.64
CA THR A 136 -5.18 -7.16 3.67
C THR A 136 -4.46 -6.13 4.56
N LEU A 137 -4.00 -6.53 5.73
CA LEU A 137 -3.29 -5.65 6.66
C LEU A 137 -1.94 -5.21 6.09
N TYR A 138 -1.18 -6.13 5.50
CA TYR A 138 0.13 -5.83 4.93
C TYR A 138 0.02 -4.93 3.70
N LEU A 139 -0.80 -5.34 2.71
CA LEU A 139 -0.92 -4.63 1.43
C LEU A 139 -1.67 -3.30 1.53
N ARG A 140 -2.69 -3.24 2.36
CA ARG A 140 -3.57 -2.07 2.43
C ARG A 140 -3.19 -1.09 3.52
N LEU A 141 -2.46 -1.51 4.55
CA LEU A 141 -2.08 -0.65 5.66
C LEU A 141 -0.57 -0.42 5.71
N ILE A 142 0.24 -1.47 5.87
CA ILE A 142 1.68 -1.34 6.15
C ILE A 142 2.44 -0.82 4.93
N ALA A 143 2.23 -1.39 3.76
CA ALA A 143 2.96 -1.01 2.56
C ALA A 143 2.67 0.44 2.13
N PRO A 144 1.40 0.91 2.03
CA PRO A 144 1.12 2.30 1.68
C PRO A 144 1.61 3.32 2.72
N THR A 145 1.53 3.00 4.03
CA THR A 145 2.01 3.92 5.07
C THR A 145 3.53 4.05 5.10
N ALA A 146 4.24 2.93 4.95
CA ALA A 146 5.71 2.94 4.83
C ALA A 146 6.15 3.73 3.60
N LEU A 147 5.43 3.56 2.49
CA LEU A 147 5.64 4.29 1.25
C LEU A 147 5.40 5.79 1.43
N ALA A 148 4.26 6.17 2.01
CA ALA A 148 3.93 7.57 2.27
C ALA A 148 5.00 8.23 3.16
N ALA A 149 5.48 7.54 4.20
CA ALA A 149 6.56 8.03 5.06
C ALA A 149 7.86 8.23 4.27
N LEU A 150 8.23 7.30 3.40
CA LEU A 150 9.44 7.39 2.57
C LEU A 150 9.35 8.55 1.57
N VAL A 151 8.20 8.73 0.93
CA VAL A 151 7.92 9.87 0.03
C VAL A 151 8.02 11.19 0.78
N THR A 152 7.40 11.28 1.95
CA THR A 152 7.45 12.47 2.80
C THR A 152 8.88 12.82 3.17
N LEU A 153 9.67 11.85 3.63
CA LEU A 153 11.09 12.05 3.94
C LEU A 153 11.89 12.54 2.71
N MET A 154 11.61 11.97 1.54
CA MET A 154 12.29 12.36 0.30
C MET A 154 11.93 13.81 -0.08
N ILE A 155 10.66 14.18 -0.03
CA ILE A 155 10.20 15.54 -0.38
C ILE A 155 10.78 16.58 0.62
N VAL A 156 10.73 16.28 1.91
CA VAL A 156 11.28 17.15 2.96
C VAL A 156 12.80 17.26 2.82
N GLY A 157 13.50 16.16 2.54
CA GLY A 157 14.94 16.16 2.31
C GLY A 157 15.32 16.98 1.07
N LEU A 158 14.55 16.88 0.00
CA LEU A 158 14.75 17.67 -1.21
C LEU A 158 14.49 19.17 -0.95
N ALA A 159 13.45 19.50 -0.21
CA ALA A 159 13.14 20.88 0.19
C ALA A 159 14.24 21.48 1.06
N TRP A 160 14.82 20.69 1.95
CA TRP A 160 15.94 21.12 2.78
C TRP A 160 17.21 21.36 1.95
N LEU A 161 17.48 20.51 0.96
CA LEU A 161 18.66 20.62 0.10
C LEU A 161 18.57 21.79 -0.90
N LEU A 162 17.37 22.03 -1.47
CA LEU A 162 17.17 23.00 -2.55
C LEU A 162 16.79 24.42 -2.06
N PHE A 163 16.14 24.52 -0.91
CA PHE A 163 15.60 25.80 -0.42
C PHE A 163 16.24 26.21 0.92
N SER A 164 15.61 25.81 2.02
CA SER A 164 16.11 26.14 3.37
C SER A 164 15.52 25.18 4.41
N GLY A 165 16.20 25.06 5.56
CA GLY A 165 15.71 24.26 6.68
C GLY A 165 14.34 24.72 7.20
N THR A 166 14.05 26.01 7.16
CA THR A 166 12.76 26.57 7.61
C THR A 166 11.61 26.09 6.71
N ILE A 167 11.78 26.12 5.40
CA ILE A 167 10.77 25.64 4.45
C ILE A 167 10.55 24.13 4.62
N ALA A 168 11.62 23.35 4.80
CA ALA A 168 11.53 21.93 5.04
C ALA A 168 10.75 21.59 6.32
N LEU A 169 10.97 22.35 7.41
CA LEU A 169 10.23 22.17 8.68
C LEU A 169 8.75 22.53 8.54
N ILE A 170 8.43 23.63 7.87
CA ILE A 170 7.03 24.01 7.61
C ILE A 170 6.33 22.92 6.78
N LEU A 171 6.99 22.43 5.73
CA LEU A 171 6.46 21.38 4.87
C LEU A 171 6.25 20.06 5.65
N LEU A 172 7.20 19.67 6.49
CA LEU A 172 7.07 18.53 7.38
C LEU A 172 5.86 18.68 8.31
N GLY A 173 5.69 19.86 8.91
CA GLY A 173 4.55 20.17 9.78
C GLY A 173 3.21 20.03 9.06
N ILE A 174 3.09 20.58 7.86
CA ILE A 174 1.87 20.48 7.04
C ILE A 174 1.58 19.03 6.66
N LEU A 175 2.59 18.27 6.20
CA LEU A 175 2.41 16.87 5.81
C LEU A 175 2.09 15.98 7.01
N ALA A 176 2.74 16.19 8.16
CA ALA A 176 2.47 15.44 9.38
C ALA A 176 1.07 15.71 9.93
N THR A 177 0.62 16.98 9.93
CA THR A 177 -0.74 17.33 10.35
C THR A 177 -1.80 16.77 9.40
N ALA A 178 -1.59 16.87 8.08
CA ALA A 178 -2.49 16.28 7.08
C ALA A 178 -2.60 14.76 7.23
N PHE A 179 -1.48 14.08 7.43
CA PHE A 179 -1.45 12.63 7.68
C PHE A 179 -2.15 12.25 9.00
N GLY A 180 -1.91 13.02 10.07
CA GLY A 180 -2.57 12.83 11.35
C GLY A 180 -4.09 12.99 11.27
N LEU A 181 -4.56 14.06 10.63
CA LEU A 181 -5.99 14.33 10.44
C LEU A 181 -6.66 13.26 9.55
N ALA A 182 -6.00 12.85 8.47
CA ALA A 182 -6.51 11.78 7.60
C ALA A 182 -6.63 10.44 8.35
N THR A 183 -5.60 10.09 9.13
CA THR A 183 -5.58 8.85 9.92
C THR A 183 -6.63 8.87 11.03
N TRP A 184 -6.76 9.99 11.74
CA TRP A 184 -7.76 10.19 12.78
C TRP A 184 -9.19 10.13 12.21
N GLY A 185 -9.44 10.86 11.12
CA GLY A 185 -10.75 10.86 10.46
C GLY A 185 -11.15 9.47 9.94
N LEU A 186 -10.18 8.73 9.39
CA LEU A 186 -10.39 7.35 8.95
C LEU A 186 -10.69 6.43 10.14
N TYR A 187 -9.92 6.54 11.23
CA TYR A 187 -10.10 5.76 12.44
C TYR A 187 -11.50 5.94 13.04
N VAL A 188 -11.94 7.20 13.18
CA VAL A 188 -13.26 7.51 13.75
C VAL A 188 -14.39 6.93 12.87
N ARG A 189 -14.28 7.10 11.54
CA ARG A 189 -15.30 6.56 10.61
C ARG A 189 -15.30 5.03 10.58
N THR A 190 -14.13 4.40 10.56
CA THR A 190 -14.01 2.93 10.46
C THR A 190 -14.48 2.25 11.72
N ARG A 191 -14.27 2.84 12.90
CA ARG A 191 -14.72 2.28 14.17
C ARG A 191 -16.25 2.15 14.25
N ALA A 192 -16.99 3.10 13.71
CA ALA A 192 -18.44 3.04 13.67
C ALA A 192 -18.95 2.00 12.66
N LEU A 193 -18.30 1.88 11.49
CA LEU A 193 -18.71 0.93 10.45
C LEU A 193 -18.34 -0.52 10.78
N SER A 194 -17.19 -0.77 11.41
CA SER A 194 -16.75 -2.13 11.73
C SER A 194 -17.64 -2.82 12.76
N GLY A 195 -18.22 -2.08 13.70
CA GLY A 195 -19.22 -2.60 14.62
C GLY A 195 -20.46 -3.12 13.88
N GLN A 196 -21.01 -2.32 12.99
CA GLN A 196 -22.19 -2.69 12.20
C GLN A 196 -21.94 -3.84 11.21
N LEU A 197 -20.76 -3.90 10.61
CA LEU A 197 -20.37 -4.99 9.71
C LEU A 197 -20.24 -6.33 10.45
N ASN A 198 -19.63 -6.34 11.63
CA ASN A 198 -19.50 -7.55 12.44
C ASN A 198 -20.87 -8.08 12.89
N GLU A 199 -21.77 -7.21 13.38
CA GLU A 199 -23.12 -7.59 13.74
C GLU A 199 -23.90 -8.18 12.57
N ARG A 200 -23.79 -7.57 11.39
CA ARG A 200 -24.47 -8.09 10.18
C ARG A 200 -23.88 -9.42 9.70
N GLN A 201 -22.56 -9.59 9.80
CA GLN A 201 -21.93 -10.87 9.46
C GLN A 201 -22.31 -11.99 10.43
N GLU A 202 -22.42 -11.69 11.73
CA GLU A 202 -22.91 -12.64 12.73
C GLU A 202 -24.37 -13.01 12.51
N GLN A 203 -25.22 -12.03 12.20
CA GLN A 203 -26.63 -12.26 11.83
C GLN A 203 -26.77 -13.12 10.57
N LEU A 204 -25.98 -12.85 9.54
CA LEU A 204 -25.98 -13.67 8.31
C LEU A 204 -25.49 -15.11 8.58
N ARG A 205 -24.49 -15.28 9.43
CA ARG A 205 -24.06 -16.62 9.84
C ARG A 205 -25.14 -17.41 10.57
N GLY A 206 -25.80 -16.78 11.54
CA GLY A 206 -26.90 -17.42 12.27
C GLY A 206 -28.11 -17.73 11.38
N GLN A 207 -28.45 -16.85 10.44
CA GLN A 207 -29.63 -17.03 9.59
C GLN A 207 -29.43 -17.96 8.39
N VAL A 208 -28.21 -18.12 7.89
CA VAL A 208 -27.95 -18.87 6.65
C VAL A 208 -27.10 -20.11 6.89
N ILE A 209 -26.04 -20.02 7.67
CA ILE A 209 -25.09 -21.12 7.82
C ILE A 209 -25.59 -22.16 8.85
N GLU A 210 -26.11 -21.70 9.98
CA GLU A 210 -26.64 -22.62 11.00
C GLU A 210 -27.81 -23.48 10.50
N PRO A 211 -28.83 -22.92 9.78
CA PRO A 211 -29.89 -23.74 9.20
C PRO A 211 -29.40 -24.70 8.11
N LEU A 212 -28.36 -24.32 7.34
CA LEU A 212 -27.77 -25.17 6.31
C LEU A 212 -26.95 -26.34 6.91
N GLU A 213 -26.22 -26.10 7.99
CA GLU A 213 -25.53 -27.17 8.72
C GLU A 213 -26.51 -28.12 9.42
N GLY A 214 -27.64 -27.60 9.93
CA GLY A 214 -28.71 -28.38 10.55
C GLY A 214 -29.78 -28.90 9.58
N PHE A 215 -29.60 -28.74 8.26
CA PHE A 215 -30.65 -29.06 7.28
C PHE A 215 -31.11 -30.54 7.34
N ALA A 216 -30.19 -31.47 7.59
CA ALA A 216 -30.51 -32.88 7.75
C ALA A 216 -31.38 -33.14 9.02
N GLU A 217 -31.16 -32.41 10.10
CA GLU A 217 -31.95 -32.49 11.33
C GLU A 217 -33.30 -31.80 11.19
N LEU A 218 -33.33 -30.65 10.47
CA LEU A 218 -34.58 -29.91 10.20
C LEU A 218 -35.52 -30.70 9.28
N THR A 219 -34.96 -31.39 8.26
CA THR A 219 -35.74 -32.27 7.39
C THR A 219 -36.26 -33.52 8.13
N ALA A 220 -35.47 -34.11 9.03
CA ALA A 220 -35.89 -35.21 9.87
C ALA A 220 -37.01 -34.80 10.87
N ALA A 221 -37.01 -33.55 11.31
CA ALA A 221 -38.01 -32.97 12.22
C ALA A 221 -39.27 -32.43 11.49
N GLY A 222 -39.34 -32.52 10.15
CA GLY A 222 -40.49 -32.04 9.35
C GLY A 222 -40.65 -30.52 9.34
N ARG A 223 -39.60 -29.76 9.62
CA ARG A 223 -39.53 -28.29 9.58
C ARG A 223 -38.69 -27.83 8.38
N THR A 224 -39.21 -27.95 7.19
CA THR A 224 -38.61 -27.37 5.95
C THR A 224 -39.30 -26.06 5.61
#